data_0978901d68bd9b8c2140718cdae46d7e
#
_entry.id   0978901d68bd9b8c2140718cdae46d7e
#
_cell.length_a   1.000
_cell.length_b   1.000
_cell.length_c   1.000
_cell.angle_alpha   90.00
_cell.angle_beta   90.00
_cell.angle_gamma   90.00
#
_symmetry.space_group_name_H-M   'P 1'
#
loop_
_entity.id
_entity.type
_entity.pdbx_description
1 polymer ?
#
loop_
_entity_poly.entity_id
_entity_poly.type
_entity_poly.pdbx_seq_one_letter_code
_entity_poly.pdbx_strand_id
1 'polypeptide(L)'
;MPTAISLKEKLGAFSEHWSPKIVAQFNGHDVMVVKLKGEFVWHSHAETDDFFLVLKGNLVIQLRDGEVRLAPGELYVVPKGVEHRPVAEEEVHLLLIEPHGTPNTGDPATAAVKHTI
;
A
#
# COMPACT_ATOMS: atom_id res chain seq x y z
N MET A 1 -1.12 -24.66 15.61
CA MET A 1 0.32 -24.34 15.78
C MET A 1 0.61 -22.91 15.33
N PRO A 2 1.33 -22.15 16.15
CA PRO A 2 1.79 -20.82 15.70
C PRO A 2 2.72 -20.96 14.49
N THR A 3 2.51 -20.14 13.48
CA THR A 3 3.33 -20.17 12.28
C THR A 3 3.71 -18.74 11.90
N ALA A 4 4.89 -18.60 11.28
CA ALA A 4 5.29 -17.34 10.70
C ALA A 4 4.46 -17.04 9.44
N ILE A 5 4.25 -15.76 9.18
CA ILE A 5 3.61 -15.30 7.94
C ILE A 5 4.72 -15.06 6.92
N SER A 6 4.67 -15.78 5.80
CA SER A 6 5.62 -15.59 4.71
C SER A 6 5.04 -14.60 3.73
N LEU A 7 5.64 -13.42 3.61
CA LEU A 7 5.22 -12.42 2.64
C LEU A 7 5.36 -12.94 1.21
N LYS A 8 6.41 -13.74 0.95
CA LYS A 8 6.62 -14.35 -0.36
C LYS A 8 5.46 -15.27 -0.73
N GLU A 9 5.02 -16.11 0.19
CA GLU A 9 3.87 -17.01 -0.04
C GLU A 9 2.58 -16.21 -0.24
N LYS A 10 2.35 -15.20 0.58
CA LYS A 10 1.15 -14.35 0.45
C LYS A 10 1.12 -13.62 -0.88
N LEU A 11 2.24 -13.05 -1.30
CA LEU A 11 2.35 -12.38 -2.60
C LEU A 11 2.18 -13.35 -3.76
N GLY A 12 2.58 -14.61 -3.61
CA GLY A 12 2.36 -15.64 -4.62
C GLY A 12 0.92 -16.12 -4.74
N ALA A 13 0.03 -15.74 -3.82
CA ALA A 13 -1.34 -16.23 -3.78
C ALA A 13 -2.33 -15.39 -4.59
N PHE A 14 -1.92 -14.24 -5.12
CA PHE A 14 -2.80 -13.36 -5.89
C PHE A 14 -2.03 -12.63 -7.00
N SER A 15 -2.77 -12.11 -7.97
CA SER A 15 -2.19 -11.35 -9.09
C SER A 15 -2.83 -9.99 -9.32
N GLU A 16 -3.95 -9.68 -8.66
CA GLU A 16 -4.65 -8.41 -8.85
C GLU A 16 -3.76 -7.23 -8.45
N HIS A 17 -3.85 -6.15 -9.22
CA HIS A 17 -3.18 -4.89 -8.89
C HIS A 17 -4.13 -3.96 -8.13
N TRP A 18 -3.56 -3.08 -7.29
CA TRP A 18 -4.29 -2.07 -6.51
C TRP A 18 -5.37 -2.66 -5.58
N SER A 19 -5.16 -3.91 -5.17
CA SER A 19 -6.08 -4.65 -4.31
C SER A 19 -5.35 -5.15 -3.06
N PRO A 20 -5.24 -4.34 -2.00
CA PRO A 20 -4.49 -4.72 -0.80
C PRO A 20 -5.08 -5.96 -0.13
N LYS A 21 -4.21 -6.85 0.32
CA LYS A 21 -4.58 -8.07 1.03
C LYS A 21 -4.08 -7.99 2.47
N ILE A 22 -4.97 -8.21 3.43
CA ILE A 22 -4.63 -8.20 4.85
C ILE A 22 -3.96 -9.53 5.19
N VAL A 23 -2.74 -9.48 5.72
CA VAL A 23 -1.98 -10.69 6.11
C VAL A 23 -1.85 -10.82 7.62
N ALA A 24 -2.03 -9.73 8.37
CA ALA A 24 -1.94 -9.71 9.82
C ALA A 24 -2.59 -8.43 10.35
N GLN A 25 -2.75 -8.36 11.66
CA GLN A 25 -3.16 -7.15 12.35
C GLN A 25 -2.18 -6.85 13.48
N PHE A 26 -1.93 -5.58 13.71
CA PHE A 26 -1.02 -5.10 14.73
C PHE A 26 -1.59 -3.84 15.37
N ASN A 27 -1.98 -3.93 16.67
CA ASN A 27 -2.52 -2.80 17.43
C ASN A 27 -3.66 -2.06 16.71
N GLY A 28 -4.64 -2.83 16.21
CA GLY A 28 -5.78 -2.25 15.49
C GLY A 28 -5.45 -1.77 14.08
N HIS A 29 -4.25 -2.05 13.58
CA HIS A 29 -3.83 -1.72 12.21
C HIS A 29 -3.83 -2.99 11.36
N ASP A 30 -4.19 -2.82 10.11
CA ASP A 30 -4.04 -3.89 9.12
C ASP A 30 -2.62 -3.84 8.55
N VAL A 31 -1.95 -4.99 8.58
CA VAL A 31 -0.69 -5.20 7.88
C VAL A 31 -1.05 -5.88 6.56
N MET A 32 -0.68 -5.25 5.44
CA MET A 32 -1.13 -5.66 4.12
C MET A 32 0.01 -5.77 3.14
N VAL A 33 -0.19 -6.61 2.12
CA VAL A 33 0.64 -6.62 0.92
C VAL A 33 -0.22 -6.25 -0.27
N VAL A 34 0.38 -5.57 -1.24
CA VAL A 34 -0.31 -5.13 -2.45
C VAL A 34 0.65 -5.16 -3.63
N LYS A 35 0.12 -5.48 -4.80
CA LYS A 35 0.83 -5.37 -6.07
C LYS A 35 0.34 -4.15 -6.82
N LEU A 36 1.27 -3.37 -7.34
CA LEU A 36 0.98 -2.14 -8.08
C LEU A 36 1.55 -2.24 -9.47
N LYS A 37 0.82 -1.71 -10.44
CA LYS A 37 1.31 -1.46 -11.79
C LYS A 37 0.48 -0.36 -12.43
N GLY A 38 1.17 0.61 -13.07
CA GLY A 38 0.52 1.76 -13.67
C GLY A 38 0.36 2.91 -12.69
N GLU A 39 -0.54 3.81 -13.01
CA GLU A 39 -0.82 5.01 -12.21
C GLU A 39 -2.05 4.78 -11.34
N PHE A 40 -1.95 5.21 -10.08
CA PHE A 40 -3.14 5.28 -9.22
C PHE A 40 -3.81 6.66 -9.38
N VAL A 41 -4.87 6.90 -8.61
CA VAL A 41 -5.54 8.20 -8.59
C VAL A 41 -4.84 9.14 -7.61
N TRP A 42 -4.92 10.45 -7.87
CA TRP A 42 -4.55 11.46 -6.89
C TRP A 42 -5.54 11.38 -5.72
N HIS A 43 -5.03 11.29 -4.52
CA HIS A 43 -5.85 11.16 -3.32
C HIS A 43 -5.10 11.61 -2.07
N SER A 44 -5.82 11.73 -0.98
CA SER A 44 -5.27 11.99 0.34
C SER A 44 -6.07 11.23 1.39
N HIS A 45 -5.46 11.02 2.55
CA HIS A 45 -6.14 10.43 3.71
C HIS A 45 -6.21 11.51 4.79
N ALA A 46 -7.44 11.92 5.14
CA ALA A 46 -7.63 13.05 6.08
C ALA A 46 -7.25 12.70 7.51
N GLU A 47 -7.40 11.42 7.90
CA GLU A 47 -7.31 10.99 9.29
C GLU A 47 -6.06 10.20 9.64
N THR A 48 -5.26 9.79 8.65
CA THR A 48 -4.11 8.93 8.89
C THR A 48 -2.97 9.21 7.91
N ASP A 49 -1.75 8.95 8.36
CA ASP A 49 -0.58 8.91 7.48
C ASP A 49 -0.69 7.68 6.57
N ASP A 50 0.01 7.70 5.45
CA ASP A 50 0.01 6.62 4.46
C ASP A 50 1.42 6.03 4.36
N PHE A 51 1.56 4.78 4.77
CA PHE A 51 2.83 4.07 4.90
C PHE A 51 3.12 3.24 3.65
N PHE A 52 4.31 3.42 3.06
CA PHE A 52 4.76 2.67 1.89
C PHE A 52 6.13 2.06 2.17
N LEU A 53 6.24 0.73 2.10
CA LEU A 53 7.53 0.03 2.13
C LEU A 53 7.62 -0.84 0.88
N VAL A 54 8.60 -0.56 0.03
CA VAL A 54 8.81 -1.34 -1.20
C VAL A 54 9.53 -2.63 -0.88
N LEU A 55 8.93 -3.75 -1.29
CA LEU A 55 9.52 -5.09 -1.17
C LEU A 55 10.19 -5.51 -2.49
N LYS A 56 9.60 -5.12 -3.63
CA LYS A 56 10.10 -5.47 -4.96
C LYS A 56 9.73 -4.37 -5.94
N GLY A 57 10.63 -4.07 -6.87
CA GLY A 57 10.42 -3.07 -7.90
C GLY A 57 10.77 -1.66 -7.44
N ASN A 58 10.42 -0.68 -8.25
CA ASN A 58 10.70 0.73 -7.99
C ASN A 58 9.39 1.52 -8.07
N LEU A 59 9.09 2.26 -7.01
CA LEU A 59 7.86 3.05 -6.91
C LEU A 59 8.20 4.53 -6.96
N VAL A 60 7.37 5.30 -7.66
CA VAL A 60 7.38 6.76 -7.58
C VAL A 60 6.11 7.19 -6.86
N ILE A 61 6.26 7.98 -5.79
CA ILE A 61 5.12 8.62 -5.14
C ILE A 61 5.17 10.09 -5.59
N GLN A 62 4.20 10.48 -6.42
CA GLN A 62 4.10 11.86 -6.88
C GLN A 62 3.41 12.70 -5.81
N LEU A 63 3.99 13.86 -5.52
CA LEU A 63 3.42 14.90 -4.67
C LEU A 63 3.15 16.12 -5.54
N ARG A 64 2.33 17.06 -5.07
CA ARG A 64 2.05 18.26 -5.88
C ARG A 64 3.28 19.14 -6.13
N ASP A 65 4.26 19.06 -5.24
CA ASP A 65 5.49 19.86 -5.29
C ASP A 65 6.76 19.03 -5.54
N GLY A 66 6.62 17.78 -5.95
CA GLY A 66 7.77 16.93 -6.22
C GLY A 66 7.42 15.45 -6.27
N GLU A 67 8.41 14.61 -6.07
CA GLU A 67 8.21 13.17 -6.05
C GLU A 67 9.21 12.48 -5.13
N VAL A 68 8.84 11.30 -4.63
CA VAL A 68 9.71 10.42 -3.85
C VAL A 68 9.87 9.12 -4.61
N ARG A 69 11.11 8.68 -4.80
CA ARG A 69 11.43 7.42 -5.48
C ARG A 69 11.87 6.40 -4.45
N LEU A 70 11.26 5.22 -4.47
CA LEU A 70 11.55 4.14 -3.53
C LEU A 70 12.03 2.90 -4.27
N ALA A 71 13.19 2.38 -3.85
CA ALA A 71 13.73 1.10 -4.27
C ALA A 71 13.42 0.03 -3.21
N PRO A 72 13.64 -1.28 -3.51
CA PRO A 72 13.39 -2.33 -2.52
C PRO A 72 14.09 -2.07 -1.19
N GLY A 73 13.35 -2.22 -0.10
CA GLY A 73 13.82 -1.97 1.26
C GLY A 73 13.71 -0.52 1.70
N GLU A 74 13.24 0.38 0.83
CA GLU A 74 13.03 1.79 1.18
C GLU A 74 11.58 2.06 1.51
N LEU A 75 11.36 2.99 2.44
CA LEU A 75 10.01 3.36 2.85
C LEU A 75 9.82 4.87 2.83
N TYR A 76 8.58 5.30 2.70
CA TYR A 76 8.16 6.67 2.88
C TYR A 76 6.79 6.72 3.54
N VAL A 77 6.59 7.68 4.42
CA VAL A 77 5.30 7.92 5.05
C VAL A 77 4.77 9.25 4.53
N VAL A 78 3.68 9.19 3.77
CA VAL A 78 2.98 10.40 3.33
C VAL A 78 2.16 10.92 4.50
N PRO A 79 2.40 12.16 4.97
CA PRO A 79 1.62 12.70 6.08
C PRO A 79 0.13 12.80 5.74
N LYS A 80 -0.71 12.63 6.74
CA LYS A 80 -2.16 12.79 6.56
C LYS A 80 -2.49 14.14 5.92
N GLY A 81 -3.48 14.15 5.04
CA GLY A 81 -3.92 15.34 4.34
C GLY A 81 -3.08 15.71 3.12
N VAL A 82 -1.94 15.10 2.90
CA VAL A 82 -1.08 15.41 1.76
C VAL A 82 -1.54 14.63 0.52
N GLU A 83 -1.83 15.35 -0.55
CA GLU A 83 -2.21 14.73 -1.81
C GLU A 83 -1.03 14.03 -2.46
N HIS A 84 -1.27 12.82 -2.95
CA HIS A 84 -0.23 12.00 -3.58
C HIS A 84 -0.82 11.03 -4.59
N ARG A 85 0.06 10.55 -5.49
CA ARG A 85 -0.29 9.55 -6.49
C ARG A 85 0.87 8.57 -6.67
N PRO A 86 0.69 7.30 -6.26
CA PRO A 86 1.68 6.26 -6.55
C PRO A 86 1.67 5.89 -8.03
N VAL A 87 2.88 5.71 -8.60
CA VAL A 87 3.06 5.31 -9.99
C VAL A 87 4.09 4.19 -10.04
N ALA A 88 3.72 3.05 -10.62
CA ALA A 88 4.59 1.89 -10.80
C ALA A 88 4.69 1.58 -12.30
N GLU A 89 5.78 1.96 -12.92
CA GLU A 89 6.01 1.68 -14.35
C GLU A 89 6.05 0.18 -14.61
N GLU A 90 6.79 -0.57 -13.78
CA GLU A 90 6.77 -2.03 -13.72
C GLU A 90 6.11 -2.48 -12.43
N GLU A 91 5.78 -3.77 -12.32
CA GLU A 91 5.11 -4.29 -11.13
C GLU A 91 5.93 -4.05 -9.86
N VAL A 92 5.27 -3.51 -8.84
CA VAL A 92 5.83 -3.22 -7.52
C VAL A 92 5.06 -4.01 -6.47
N HIS A 93 5.80 -4.57 -5.51
CA HIS A 93 5.20 -5.18 -4.32
C HIS A 93 5.47 -4.30 -3.12
N LEU A 94 4.41 -3.98 -2.36
CA LEU A 94 4.48 -3.15 -1.15
C LEU A 94 4.03 -3.90 0.08
N LEU A 95 4.58 -3.51 1.22
CA LEU A 95 3.97 -3.70 2.53
C LEU A 95 3.35 -2.39 2.97
N LEU A 96 2.12 -2.44 3.41
CA LEU A 96 1.37 -1.30 3.95
C LEU A 96 0.94 -1.60 5.38
N ILE A 97 0.89 -0.57 6.22
CA ILE A 97 0.31 -0.66 7.56
C ILE A 97 -0.60 0.55 7.72
N GLU A 98 -1.87 0.32 8.05
CA GLU A 98 -2.81 1.43 8.28
C GLU A 98 -3.92 1.02 9.24
N PRO A 99 -4.60 1.98 9.88
CA PRO A 99 -5.73 1.65 10.75
C PRO A 99 -6.78 0.84 10.02
N HIS A 100 -7.35 -0.16 10.70
CA HIS A 100 -8.39 -1.00 10.10
C HIS A 100 -9.55 -0.14 9.57
N GLY A 101 -10.00 -0.43 8.35
CA GLY A 101 -11.09 0.29 7.72
C GLY A 101 -10.69 1.53 6.94
N THR A 102 -9.40 1.84 6.82
CA THR A 102 -8.93 2.96 6.00
C THR A 102 -9.18 2.67 4.51
N PRO A 103 -9.93 3.55 3.79
CA PRO A 103 -10.12 3.35 2.35
C PRO A 103 -8.85 3.66 1.57
N ASN A 104 -8.44 2.78 0.64
CA ASN A 104 -7.18 2.94 -0.09
C ASN A 104 -7.14 4.18 -1.00
N THR A 105 -8.29 4.71 -1.38
CA THR A 105 -8.41 5.92 -2.19
C THR A 105 -8.67 7.18 -1.36
N GLY A 106 -8.79 7.05 -0.04
CA GLY A 106 -9.24 8.12 0.84
C GLY A 106 -10.75 8.32 0.84
N ASP A 107 -11.48 7.63 -0.03
CA ASP A 107 -12.94 7.75 -0.19
C ASP A 107 -13.58 6.35 -0.16
N PRO A 108 -14.44 6.05 0.84
CA PRO A 108 -15.09 4.73 0.93
C PRO A 108 -15.89 4.36 -0.32
N ALA A 109 -16.41 5.34 -1.06
CA ALA A 109 -17.23 5.09 -2.25
C ALA A 109 -16.41 4.52 -3.42
N THR A 110 -15.10 4.77 -3.46
CA THR A 110 -14.22 4.32 -4.55
C THR A 110 -13.16 3.32 -4.10
N ALA A 111 -13.13 2.99 -2.81
CA ALA A 111 -12.11 2.12 -2.23
C ALA A 111 -12.27 0.67 -2.66
N ALA A 112 -11.14 -0.02 -2.81
CA ALA A 112 -11.13 -1.47 -3.02
C ALA A 112 -11.57 -2.20 -1.75
N VAL A 113 -12.21 -3.35 -1.92
CA VAL A 113 -12.49 -4.26 -0.80
C VAL A 113 -11.19 -4.95 -0.41
N LYS A 114 -10.87 -4.94 0.89
CA LYS A 114 -9.65 -5.56 1.41
C LYS A 114 -9.96 -6.93 1.96
N HIS A 115 -9.41 -7.95 1.30
CA HIS A 115 -9.58 -9.35 1.72
C HIS A 115 -8.41 -9.80 2.60
N THR A 116 -8.74 -10.59 3.62
CA THR A 116 -7.74 -11.28 4.44
C THR A 116 -7.31 -12.58 3.74
N ILE A 117 -6.03 -12.80 3.66
CA ILE A 117 -5.47 -14.00 3.04
C ILE A 117 -4.52 -14.76 3.96
#